data_9e961288f522f3c51f6a909302cc12b3
#
_entry.id   9e961288f522f3c51f6a909302cc12b3
#
_cell.length_a   1.000
_cell.length_b   1.000
_cell.length_c   1.000
_cell.angle_alpha   90.00
_cell.angle_beta   90.00
_cell.angle_gamma   90.00
#
_symmetry.space_group_name_H-M   'P 1'
#
loop_
_entity.id
_entity.type
_entity.pdbx_description
1 polymer ?
#
loop_
_entity_poly.entity_id
_entity_poly.type
_entity_poly.pdbx_seq_one_letter_code
_entity_poly.pdbx_strand_id
1 'polypeptide(L)'
;MKFPRLIVGLRPVIVAAAIALMAALSNQLGASAETTIEIAPASQQNGAWAGARLGTSPTETVGSAGCAITAVTMMLQYYDINTDPGTFNAWLTANGGYAFDDMLIWNAVTAYSGGRVTFSGWLGPDLGVIEAELDAARPVVAEVQLNGNQHFVLLTGYTLSGGLVINDPWFGDVVSFNARYGDPTIGILSIRTFLVGEPAGLRVDGRVSWLANAISAAQLAR
;
A
#
# COMPACT_ATOMS: atom_id res chain seq x y z
N MET A 1 21.94 4.32 -78.02
CA MET A 1 21.62 3.42 -76.90
C MET A 1 21.25 4.27 -75.71
N LYS A 2 19.99 4.25 -75.27
CA LYS A 2 19.48 5.02 -74.12
C LYS A 2 19.38 4.03 -72.95
N PHE A 3 20.10 4.32 -71.89
CA PHE A 3 19.95 3.59 -70.60
C PHE A 3 18.81 4.21 -69.77
N PRO A 4 17.95 3.42 -69.18
CA PRO A 4 16.88 3.93 -68.34
C PRO A 4 17.42 4.36 -66.96
N ARG A 5 16.99 5.54 -66.48
CA ARG A 5 17.14 5.96 -65.10
C ARG A 5 16.10 5.24 -64.25
N LEU A 6 16.55 4.42 -63.34
CA LEU A 6 15.67 3.70 -62.39
C LEU A 6 15.96 4.15 -60.98
N ILE A 7 14.93 4.62 -60.34
CA ILE A 7 14.60 4.57 -58.91
C ILE A 7 15.48 5.38 -57.94
N VAL A 8 15.04 6.61 -57.66
CA VAL A 8 15.29 7.31 -56.39
C VAL A 8 13.91 7.76 -55.88
N GLY A 9 13.28 6.97 -55.02
CA GLY A 9 11.95 7.35 -54.51
C GLY A 9 11.47 6.57 -53.27
N LEU A 10 12.18 5.54 -52.79
CA LEU A 10 11.65 4.69 -51.73
C LEU A 10 12.31 4.90 -50.32
N ARG A 11 13.40 5.65 -50.23
CA ARG A 11 14.16 5.78 -48.98
C ARG A 11 13.58 6.71 -47.91
N PRO A 12 12.91 7.85 -48.24
CA PRO A 12 12.41 8.76 -47.20
C PRO A 12 11.16 8.21 -46.46
N VAL A 13 10.32 7.42 -47.11
CA VAL A 13 9.07 6.93 -46.51
C VAL A 13 9.34 5.88 -45.45
N ILE A 14 10.32 4.99 -45.66
CA ILE A 14 10.68 3.93 -44.70
C ILE A 14 11.32 4.53 -43.45
N VAL A 15 12.15 5.55 -43.59
CA VAL A 15 12.80 6.23 -42.45
C VAL A 15 11.77 7.00 -41.60
N ALA A 16 10.81 7.65 -42.24
CA ALA A 16 9.75 8.38 -41.55
C ALA A 16 8.82 7.43 -40.79
N ALA A 17 8.49 6.26 -41.35
CA ALA A 17 7.67 5.25 -40.69
C ALA A 17 8.39 4.62 -39.48
N ALA A 18 9.70 4.38 -39.56
CA ALA A 18 10.50 3.88 -38.46
C ALA A 18 10.62 4.88 -37.32
N ILE A 19 10.80 6.16 -37.61
CA ILE A 19 10.85 7.22 -36.58
C ILE A 19 9.48 7.39 -35.90
N ALA A 20 8.38 7.33 -36.64
CA ALA A 20 7.05 7.40 -36.08
C ALA A 20 6.72 6.19 -35.18
N LEU A 21 7.17 4.99 -35.56
CA LEU A 21 7.00 3.78 -34.72
C LEU A 21 7.85 3.84 -33.44
N MET A 22 9.08 4.34 -33.52
CA MET A 22 9.93 4.56 -32.34
C MET A 22 9.37 5.62 -31.40
N ALA A 23 8.79 6.71 -31.93
CA ALA A 23 8.12 7.73 -31.13
C ALA A 23 6.82 7.22 -30.48
N ALA A 24 6.10 6.32 -31.14
CA ALA A 24 4.91 5.68 -30.56
C ALA A 24 5.28 4.67 -29.46
N LEU A 25 6.39 3.91 -29.61
CA LEU A 25 6.89 3.02 -28.57
C LEU A 25 7.47 3.78 -27.35
N SER A 26 8.14 4.92 -27.57
CA SER A 26 8.68 5.71 -26.46
C SER A 26 7.58 6.43 -25.64
N ASN A 27 6.42 6.70 -26.25
CA ASN A 27 5.27 7.22 -25.52
C ASN A 27 4.54 6.16 -24.67
N GLN A 28 4.78 4.87 -24.90
CA GLN A 28 4.22 3.79 -24.08
C GLN A 28 5.10 3.43 -22.88
N LEU A 29 6.36 3.83 -22.86
CA LEU A 29 7.31 3.56 -21.76
C LEU A 29 7.24 4.60 -20.63
N GLY A 30 6.36 5.58 -20.71
CA GLY A 30 6.18 6.65 -19.71
C GLY A 30 4.79 6.74 -19.09
N ALA A 31 3.90 5.81 -19.36
CA ALA A 31 2.63 5.72 -18.63
C ALA A 31 2.90 5.01 -17.31
N SER A 32 3.14 5.77 -16.23
CA SER A 32 2.96 5.25 -14.87
C SER A 32 1.59 4.61 -14.81
N ALA A 33 1.52 3.31 -14.57
CA ALA A 33 0.25 2.63 -14.42
C ALA A 33 -0.45 3.21 -13.18
N GLU A 34 -1.73 3.51 -13.31
CA GLU A 34 -2.57 3.75 -12.14
C GLU A 34 -2.71 2.44 -11.39
N THR A 35 -2.41 2.43 -10.10
CA THR A 35 -2.55 1.25 -9.24
C THR A 35 -3.60 1.54 -8.17
N THR A 36 -4.60 0.67 -8.07
CA THR A 36 -5.63 0.74 -7.03
C THR A 36 -5.87 -0.65 -6.44
N ILE A 37 -5.75 -0.76 -5.14
CA ILE A 37 -6.10 -1.94 -4.35
C ILE A 37 -7.49 -1.69 -3.78
N GLU A 38 -8.46 -2.48 -4.21
CA GLU A 38 -9.84 -2.36 -3.74
C GLU A 38 -9.98 -2.87 -2.30
N ILE A 39 -10.07 -1.95 -1.35
CA ILE A 39 -10.25 -2.22 0.07
C ILE A 39 -11.46 -1.43 0.57
N ALA A 40 -12.44 -2.13 1.15
CA ALA A 40 -13.59 -1.46 1.76
C ALA A 40 -13.15 -0.55 2.91
N PRO A 41 -13.54 0.72 2.92
CA PRO A 41 -13.18 1.63 4.00
C PRO A 41 -13.91 1.28 5.29
N ALA A 42 -13.24 1.46 6.43
CA ALA A 42 -13.83 1.33 7.75
C ALA A 42 -13.61 2.60 8.57
N SER A 43 -14.61 2.97 9.39
CA SER A 43 -14.49 4.12 10.28
C SER A 43 -14.21 3.68 11.72
N GLN A 44 -13.22 4.31 12.38
CA GLN A 44 -13.02 4.17 13.82
C GLN A 44 -14.22 4.70 14.62
N GLN A 45 -15.06 5.57 14.01
CA GLN A 45 -16.27 6.13 14.60
C GLN A 45 -17.49 5.20 14.50
N ASN A 46 -17.37 4.01 13.92
CA ASN A 46 -18.47 3.07 13.81
C ASN A 46 -18.97 2.66 15.21
N GLY A 47 -20.28 2.81 15.44
CA GLY A 47 -20.91 2.55 16.74
C GLY A 47 -20.72 1.14 17.28
N ALA A 48 -20.35 0.17 16.45
CA ALA A 48 -20.07 -1.21 16.88
C ALA A 48 -18.80 -1.30 17.78
N TRP A 49 -17.84 -0.42 17.62
CA TRP A 49 -16.57 -0.44 18.35
C TRP A 49 -16.07 0.91 18.87
N ALA A 50 -16.59 2.04 18.36
CA ALA A 50 -16.08 3.38 18.70
C ALA A 50 -16.04 3.65 20.21
N GLY A 51 -17.02 3.16 20.98
CA GLY A 51 -17.09 3.32 22.43
C GLY A 51 -16.19 2.35 23.22
N ALA A 52 -15.58 1.36 22.59
CA ALA A 52 -14.70 0.42 23.27
C ALA A 52 -13.41 1.15 23.71
N ARG A 53 -12.97 0.90 24.96
CA ARG A 53 -11.69 1.43 25.46
C ARG A 53 -10.55 0.90 24.61
N LEU A 54 -9.64 1.78 24.17
CA LEU A 54 -8.47 1.42 23.40
C LEU A 54 -7.39 0.85 24.33
N GLY A 55 -7.06 -0.42 24.16
CA GLY A 55 -6.11 -1.08 25.03
C GLY A 55 -6.52 -1.02 26.50
N THR A 56 -5.63 -0.51 27.35
CA THR A 56 -5.85 -0.23 28.77
C THR A 56 -5.96 1.25 29.09
N SER A 57 -6.00 2.12 28.06
CA SER A 57 -6.02 3.57 28.21
C SER A 57 -7.12 4.04 29.17
N PRO A 58 -6.85 4.93 30.10
CA PRO A 58 -7.86 5.46 31.00
C PRO A 58 -8.84 6.42 30.31
N THR A 59 -8.47 7.00 29.16
CA THR A 59 -9.21 8.06 28.49
C THR A 59 -9.58 7.75 27.06
N GLU A 60 -8.75 6.98 26.34
CA GLU A 60 -8.93 6.77 24.90
C GLU A 60 -9.84 5.59 24.58
N THR A 61 -10.63 5.79 23.54
CA THR A 61 -11.48 4.76 22.92
C THR A 61 -11.04 4.47 21.50
N VAL A 62 -11.55 3.41 20.89
CA VAL A 62 -11.33 3.14 19.47
C VAL A 62 -11.80 4.35 18.62
N GLY A 63 -12.92 4.97 18.99
CA GLY A 63 -13.42 6.16 18.30
C GLY A 63 -12.50 7.38 18.43
N SER A 64 -11.86 7.59 19.57
CA SER A 64 -10.99 8.77 19.78
C SER A 64 -9.57 8.59 19.24
N ALA A 65 -8.96 7.40 19.35
CA ALA A 65 -7.55 7.18 19.04
C ALA A 65 -7.27 5.87 18.26
N GLY A 66 -8.30 5.16 17.77
CA GLY A 66 -8.16 3.85 17.12
C GLY A 66 -7.78 3.87 15.64
N CYS A 67 -7.24 4.96 15.09
CA CYS A 67 -6.91 5.07 13.66
C CYS A 67 -5.92 3.99 13.20
N ALA A 68 -4.87 3.72 13.97
CA ALA A 68 -3.85 2.72 13.61
C ALA A 68 -4.44 1.30 13.50
N ILE A 69 -5.23 0.89 14.50
CA ILE A 69 -5.85 -0.43 14.49
C ILE A 69 -6.94 -0.53 13.41
N THR A 70 -7.65 0.54 13.10
CA THR A 70 -8.66 0.56 12.03
C THR A 70 -7.99 0.47 10.65
N ALA A 71 -6.90 1.19 10.40
CA ALA A 71 -6.12 1.07 9.17
C ALA A 71 -5.57 -0.36 9.00
N VAL A 72 -5.03 -0.95 10.07
CA VAL A 72 -4.54 -2.34 10.05
C VAL A 72 -5.67 -3.33 9.79
N THR A 73 -6.85 -3.17 10.40
CA THR A 73 -7.96 -4.12 10.17
C THR A 73 -8.48 -4.09 8.74
N MET A 74 -8.51 -2.93 8.07
CA MET A 74 -8.82 -2.84 6.64
C MET A 74 -7.82 -3.65 5.80
N MET A 75 -6.53 -3.53 6.10
CA MET A 75 -5.48 -4.31 5.45
C MET A 75 -5.62 -5.82 5.75
N LEU A 76 -5.90 -6.20 6.99
CA LEU A 76 -6.09 -7.60 7.38
C LEU A 76 -7.29 -8.23 6.66
N GLN A 77 -8.40 -7.51 6.54
CA GLN A 77 -9.58 -7.95 5.79
C GLN A 77 -9.27 -8.16 4.30
N TYR A 78 -8.46 -7.29 3.70
CA TYR A 78 -7.99 -7.46 2.33
C TYR A 78 -7.23 -8.78 2.14
N TYR A 79 -6.52 -9.24 3.15
CA TYR A 79 -5.82 -10.54 3.15
C TYR A 79 -6.68 -11.70 3.71
N ASP A 80 -8.00 -11.59 3.64
CA ASP A 80 -8.94 -12.63 4.10
C ASP A 80 -8.76 -13.03 5.57
N ILE A 81 -8.34 -12.08 6.42
CA ILE A 81 -8.35 -12.25 7.87
C ILE A 81 -9.61 -11.57 8.41
N ASN A 82 -10.60 -12.40 8.74
CA ASN A 82 -11.87 -11.92 9.24
C ASN A 82 -11.72 -11.28 10.63
N THR A 83 -11.77 -9.96 10.67
CA THR A 83 -11.63 -9.14 11.88
C THR A 83 -12.31 -7.79 11.71
N ASP A 84 -12.41 -7.03 12.78
CA ASP A 84 -12.86 -5.64 12.83
C ASP A 84 -12.05 -4.89 13.91
N PRO A 85 -12.12 -3.54 13.98
CA PRO A 85 -11.37 -2.77 14.97
C PRO A 85 -11.66 -3.17 16.43
N GLY A 86 -12.90 -3.55 16.75
CA GLY A 86 -13.27 -3.99 18.10
C GLY A 86 -12.66 -5.33 18.45
N THR A 87 -12.77 -6.30 17.55
CA THR A 87 -12.20 -7.66 17.70
C THR A 87 -10.67 -7.59 17.80
N PHE A 88 -10.03 -6.84 16.92
CA PHE A 88 -8.58 -6.68 16.94
C PHE A 88 -8.09 -5.98 18.21
N ASN A 89 -8.76 -4.89 18.63
CA ASN A 89 -8.47 -4.19 19.89
C ASN A 89 -8.57 -5.12 21.11
N ALA A 90 -9.63 -5.93 21.20
CA ALA A 90 -9.80 -6.88 22.31
C ALA A 90 -8.68 -7.91 22.36
N TRP A 91 -8.27 -8.45 21.19
CA TRP A 91 -7.16 -9.39 21.13
C TRP A 91 -5.82 -8.72 21.51
N LEU A 92 -5.53 -7.53 20.97
CA LEU A 92 -4.32 -6.78 21.32
C LEU A 92 -4.22 -6.52 22.81
N THR A 93 -5.34 -6.10 23.44
CA THR A 93 -5.41 -5.86 24.89
C THR A 93 -5.09 -7.12 25.71
N ALA A 94 -5.65 -8.27 25.30
CA ALA A 94 -5.45 -9.54 25.99
C ALA A 94 -4.06 -10.15 25.79
N ASN A 95 -3.35 -9.80 24.70
CA ASN A 95 -2.08 -10.40 24.30
C ASN A 95 -0.87 -9.46 24.36
N GLY A 96 -1.00 -8.32 25.06
CA GLY A 96 0.11 -7.37 25.21
C GLY A 96 0.50 -6.69 23.90
N GLY A 97 -0.47 -6.46 23.01
CA GLY A 97 -0.28 -5.83 21.71
C GLY A 97 -0.16 -4.30 21.75
N TYR A 98 -0.22 -3.71 22.95
CA TYR A 98 -0.05 -2.27 23.16
C TYR A 98 1.16 -1.96 24.05
N ALA A 99 1.84 -0.87 23.75
CA ALA A 99 2.78 -0.17 24.62
C ALA A 99 2.10 1.08 25.17
N PHE A 100 2.49 1.52 26.37
CA PHE A 100 1.98 2.76 26.98
C PHE A 100 0.44 2.87 26.91
N ASP A 101 -0.23 1.78 27.31
CA ASP A 101 -1.68 1.61 27.38
C ASP A 101 -2.44 1.47 26.03
N ASP A 102 -2.09 2.22 25.00
CA ASP A 102 -2.88 2.32 23.75
C ASP A 102 -2.04 2.42 22.46
N MET A 103 -0.73 2.48 22.54
CA MET A 103 0.13 2.54 21.37
C MET A 103 0.31 1.15 20.75
N LEU A 104 -0.14 0.96 19.52
CA LEU A 104 -0.03 -0.32 18.79
C LEU A 104 1.44 -0.77 18.65
N ILE A 105 1.76 -1.96 19.12
CA ILE A 105 3.00 -2.66 18.84
C ILE A 105 2.85 -3.33 17.47
N TRP A 106 3.53 -2.80 16.44
CA TRP A 106 3.34 -3.24 15.05
C TRP A 106 3.59 -4.74 14.84
N ASN A 107 4.54 -5.35 15.56
CA ASN A 107 4.78 -6.78 15.52
C ASN A 107 3.59 -7.63 16.04
N ALA A 108 2.68 -7.04 16.80
CA ALA A 108 1.48 -7.75 17.25
C ALA A 108 0.54 -8.10 16.08
N VAL A 109 0.61 -7.36 14.97
CA VAL A 109 -0.10 -7.69 13.72
C VAL A 109 0.36 -9.05 13.19
N THR A 110 1.67 -9.30 13.22
CA THR A 110 2.24 -10.60 12.82
C THR A 110 1.70 -11.74 13.70
N ALA A 111 1.70 -11.54 15.01
CA ALA A 111 1.19 -12.55 15.95
C ALA A 111 -0.32 -12.78 15.77
N TYR A 112 -1.11 -11.71 15.62
CA TYR A 112 -2.56 -11.79 15.39
C TYR A 112 -2.91 -12.57 14.12
N SER A 113 -2.18 -12.32 13.05
CA SER A 113 -2.41 -12.96 11.75
C SER A 113 -1.87 -14.40 11.66
N GLY A 114 -1.23 -14.90 12.71
CA GLY A 114 -0.54 -16.19 12.69
C GLY A 114 0.63 -16.24 11.71
N GLY A 115 1.28 -15.11 11.47
CA GLY A 115 2.39 -14.96 10.52
C GLY A 115 1.98 -14.78 9.06
N ARG A 116 0.69 -14.73 8.74
CA ARG A 116 0.21 -14.49 7.37
C ARG A 116 0.52 -13.08 6.89
N VAL A 117 0.44 -12.10 7.78
CA VAL A 117 0.82 -10.71 7.53
C VAL A 117 1.93 -10.35 8.50
N THR A 118 3.12 -10.11 8.00
CA THR A 118 4.31 -9.88 8.82
C THR A 118 4.72 -8.41 8.72
N PHE A 119 4.82 -7.75 9.86
CA PHE A 119 5.38 -6.40 9.93
C PHE A 119 6.84 -6.43 9.45
N SER A 120 7.16 -5.66 8.41
CA SER A 120 8.47 -5.68 7.77
C SER A 120 9.28 -4.41 7.99
N GLY A 121 8.64 -3.27 8.25
CA GLY A 121 9.42 -2.05 8.45
C GLY A 121 8.63 -0.86 8.97
N TRP A 122 9.34 -0.02 9.74
CA TRP A 122 8.98 1.35 10.07
C TRP A 122 9.97 2.25 9.35
N LEU A 123 9.53 2.92 8.30
CA LEU A 123 10.37 3.68 7.39
C LEU A 123 9.98 5.16 7.41
N GLY A 124 10.90 6.02 6.99
CA GLY A 124 10.59 7.41 6.64
C GLY A 124 9.67 7.50 5.43
N PRO A 125 9.16 8.70 5.09
CA PRO A 125 8.34 8.90 3.92
C PRO A 125 9.19 8.73 2.65
N ASP A 126 8.90 7.68 1.87
CA ASP A 126 9.55 7.38 0.60
C ASP A 126 8.48 6.97 -0.42
N LEU A 127 8.20 7.85 -1.39
CA LEU A 127 7.17 7.60 -2.40
C LEU A 127 7.52 6.41 -3.29
N GLY A 128 8.80 6.19 -3.59
CA GLY A 128 9.22 5.05 -4.39
C GLY A 128 8.97 3.71 -3.68
N VAL A 129 9.17 3.67 -2.35
CA VAL A 129 8.81 2.51 -1.54
C VAL A 129 7.30 2.32 -1.51
N ILE A 130 6.53 3.40 -1.33
CA ILE A 130 5.07 3.35 -1.31
C ILE A 130 4.54 2.79 -2.65
N GLU A 131 4.98 3.32 -3.77
CA GLU A 131 4.57 2.87 -5.10
C GLU A 131 4.95 1.39 -5.33
N ALA A 132 6.17 0.99 -4.97
CA ALA A 132 6.62 -0.40 -5.09
C ALA A 132 5.79 -1.39 -4.23
N GLU A 133 5.38 -0.98 -3.03
CA GLU A 133 4.49 -1.78 -2.19
C GLU A 133 3.09 -1.90 -2.82
N LEU A 134 2.53 -0.79 -3.30
CA LEU A 134 1.22 -0.76 -3.95
C LEU A 134 1.21 -1.57 -5.26
N ASP A 135 2.25 -1.49 -6.07
CA ASP A 135 2.42 -2.31 -7.29
C ASP A 135 2.50 -3.80 -7.00
N ALA A 136 3.01 -4.14 -5.83
CA ALA A 136 3.03 -5.52 -5.34
C ALA A 136 1.73 -5.92 -4.62
N ALA A 137 0.65 -5.13 -4.76
CA ALA A 137 -0.64 -5.32 -4.09
C ALA A 137 -0.52 -5.38 -2.56
N ARG A 138 0.40 -4.62 -1.99
CA ARG A 138 0.58 -4.48 -0.54
C ARG A 138 0.21 -3.06 -0.11
N PRO A 139 -0.95 -2.87 0.54
CA PRO A 139 -1.35 -1.57 1.09
C PRO A 139 -0.40 -1.14 2.21
N VAL A 140 -0.16 0.16 2.31
CA VAL A 140 0.81 0.75 3.22
C VAL A 140 0.10 1.59 4.28
N VAL A 141 0.42 1.39 5.56
CA VAL A 141 -0.10 2.27 6.62
C VAL A 141 0.80 3.48 6.72
N ALA A 142 0.24 4.67 6.54
CA ALA A 142 0.97 5.94 6.60
C ALA A 142 0.58 6.72 7.84
N GLU A 143 1.58 7.28 8.51
CA GLU A 143 1.42 8.25 9.59
C GLU A 143 1.33 9.66 9.02
N VAL A 144 0.31 10.38 9.44
CA VAL A 144 0.02 11.76 9.04
C VAL A 144 -0.36 12.60 10.24
N GLN A 145 -0.66 13.88 10.05
CA GLN A 145 -1.29 14.72 11.06
C GLN A 145 -2.73 15.09 10.68
N LEU A 146 -3.65 14.91 11.59
CA LEU A 146 -5.02 15.40 11.49
C LEU A 146 -5.28 16.39 12.62
N ASN A 147 -5.54 17.64 12.28
CA ASN A 147 -5.74 18.73 13.26
C ASN A 147 -4.61 18.85 14.29
N GLY A 148 -3.36 18.61 13.88
CA GLY A 148 -2.19 18.68 14.74
C GLY A 148 -1.93 17.44 15.61
N ASN A 149 -2.77 16.40 15.52
CA ASN A 149 -2.61 15.13 16.22
C ASN A 149 -2.10 14.03 15.28
N GLN A 150 -1.38 13.06 15.85
CA GLN A 150 -0.98 11.85 15.11
C GLN A 150 -2.21 11.13 14.56
N HIS A 151 -2.16 10.76 13.31
CA HIS A 151 -3.20 9.98 12.66
C HIS A 151 -2.58 8.95 11.71
N PHE A 152 -3.29 7.85 11.47
CA PHE A 152 -2.88 6.80 10.53
C PHE A 152 -3.96 6.57 9.49
N VAL A 153 -3.52 6.47 8.24
CA VAL A 153 -4.37 6.15 7.09
C VAL A 153 -3.82 4.93 6.35
N LEU A 154 -4.64 4.27 5.56
CA LEU A 154 -4.22 3.16 4.71
C LEU A 154 -4.09 3.65 3.26
N LEU A 155 -2.86 3.67 2.73
CA LEU A 155 -2.60 3.92 1.31
C LEU A 155 -3.01 2.69 0.51
N THR A 156 -3.87 2.89 -0.49
CA THR A 156 -4.48 1.82 -1.29
C THR A 156 -4.23 1.98 -2.78
N GLY A 157 -3.60 3.07 -3.22
CA GLY A 157 -3.32 3.26 -4.63
C GLY A 157 -2.64 4.58 -4.93
N TYR A 158 -2.30 4.76 -6.20
CA TYR A 158 -1.82 6.02 -6.75
C TYR A 158 -2.33 6.23 -8.17
N THR A 159 -2.41 7.49 -8.58
CA THR A 159 -2.88 7.92 -9.91
C THR A 159 -1.72 8.19 -10.85
N LEU A 160 -1.99 8.24 -12.15
CA LEU A 160 -1.02 8.62 -13.19
C LEU A 160 -0.36 9.98 -12.97
N SER A 161 -1.02 10.88 -12.23
CA SER A 161 -0.48 12.19 -11.85
C SER A 161 0.35 12.16 -10.56
N GLY A 162 0.61 10.98 -9.98
CA GLY A 162 1.37 10.83 -8.73
C GLY A 162 0.57 11.16 -7.46
N GLY A 163 -0.75 11.31 -7.55
CA GLY A 163 -1.62 11.47 -6.39
C GLY A 163 -1.88 10.14 -5.69
N LEU A 164 -1.78 10.09 -4.37
CA LEU A 164 -2.06 8.89 -3.60
C LEU A 164 -3.56 8.76 -3.27
N VAL A 165 -4.04 7.53 -3.16
CA VAL A 165 -5.41 7.17 -2.72
C VAL A 165 -5.33 6.54 -1.34
N ILE A 166 -6.24 6.94 -0.45
CA ILE A 166 -6.27 6.47 0.93
C ILE A 166 -7.66 6.02 1.36
N ASN A 167 -7.68 5.04 2.27
CA ASN A 167 -8.81 4.81 3.17
C ASN A 167 -8.50 5.49 4.50
N ASP A 168 -9.37 6.40 4.92
CA ASP A 168 -9.16 7.20 6.11
C ASP A 168 -10.07 6.73 7.26
N PRO A 169 -9.49 6.19 8.35
CA PRO A 169 -10.26 5.68 9.49
C PRO A 169 -11.12 6.71 10.21
N TRP A 170 -10.69 7.97 10.25
CA TRP A 170 -11.44 9.02 10.94
C TRP A 170 -12.77 9.31 10.25
N PHE A 171 -12.75 9.36 8.92
CA PHE A 171 -13.93 9.68 8.10
C PHE A 171 -14.65 8.41 7.61
N GLY A 172 -13.97 7.27 7.53
CA GLY A 172 -14.52 6.02 7.02
C GLY A 172 -14.79 6.05 5.52
N ASP A 173 -13.95 6.76 4.77
CA ASP A 173 -14.11 6.99 3.33
C ASP A 173 -12.82 6.70 2.54
N VAL A 174 -12.97 6.65 1.22
CA VAL A 174 -11.87 6.60 0.24
C VAL A 174 -11.71 7.99 -0.35
N VAL A 175 -10.50 8.53 -0.34
CA VAL A 175 -10.25 9.89 -0.83
C VAL A 175 -8.81 10.04 -1.34
N SER A 176 -8.58 11.09 -2.15
CA SER A 176 -7.22 11.50 -2.51
C SER A 176 -6.47 12.02 -1.28
N PHE A 177 -5.25 11.50 -1.06
CA PHE A 177 -4.34 12.00 -0.04
C PHE A 177 -4.10 13.51 -0.19
N ASN A 178 -3.80 13.91 -1.44
CA ASN A 178 -3.50 15.31 -1.76
C ASN A 178 -4.65 16.26 -1.43
N ALA A 179 -5.90 15.81 -1.61
CA ALA A 179 -7.08 16.61 -1.28
C ALA A 179 -7.26 16.81 0.23
N ARG A 180 -6.83 15.85 1.06
CA ARG A 180 -7.03 15.87 2.52
C ARG A 180 -5.80 16.33 3.30
N TYR A 181 -4.61 15.87 2.91
CA TYR A 181 -3.36 16.06 3.64
C TYR A 181 -2.30 16.86 2.88
N GLY A 182 -2.61 17.31 1.63
CA GLY A 182 -1.70 18.10 0.81
C GLY A 182 -0.64 17.23 0.12
N ASP A 183 0.56 17.79 -0.05
CA ASP A 183 1.67 17.12 -0.72
C ASP A 183 2.14 15.89 0.08
N PRO A 184 2.14 14.67 -0.48
CA PRO A 184 2.57 13.46 0.20
C PRO A 184 4.01 13.50 0.70
N THR A 185 4.89 14.24 0.03
CA THR A 185 6.30 14.38 0.44
C THR A 185 6.48 15.15 1.74
N ILE A 186 5.45 15.89 2.15
CA ILE A 186 5.42 16.69 3.37
C ILE A 186 4.41 16.11 4.38
N GLY A 187 3.26 15.66 3.88
CA GLY A 187 2.14 15.22 4.71
C GLY A 187 2.34 13.83 5.33
N ILE A 188 3.12 12.95 4.69
CA ILE A 188 3.48 11.64 5.26
C ILE A 188 4.68 11.82 6.19
N LEU A 189 4.55 11.41 7.44
CA LEU A 189 5.61 11.49 8.44
C LEU A 189 6.44 10.20 8.49
N SER A 190 5.79 9.07 8.33
CA SER A 190 6.42 7.75 8.29
C SER A 190 5.45 6.71 7.74
N ILE A 191 5.97 5.56 7.35
CA ILE A 191 5.17 4.45 6.82
C ILE A 191 5.44 3.16 7.57
N ARG A 192 4.47 2.24 7.51
CA ARG A 192 4.56 0.85 8.00
C ARG A 192 4.28 -0.08 6.83
N THR A 193 5.22 -0.96 6.57
CA THR A 193 5.13 -1.95 5.50
C THR A 193 4.93 -3.35 6.08
N PHE A 194 4.27 -4.20 5.30
CA PHE A 194 3.92 -5.56 5.70
C PHE A 194 4.17 -6.52 4.54
N LEU A 195 4.76 -7.67 4.85
CA LEU A 195 4.88 -8.77 3.91
C LEU A 195 3.75 -9.76 4.13
N VAL A 196 3.27 -10.34 3.05
CA VAL A 196 2.24 -11.39 3.10
C VAL A 196 2.91 -12.71 2.79
N GLY A 197 2.85 -13.62 3.76
CA GLY A 197 3.28 -15.00 3.54
C GLY A 197 2.23 -15.78 2.75
N GLU A 198 2.67 -16.76 1.95
CA GLU A 198 1.75 -17.73 1.37
C GLU A 198 0.92 -18.38 2.49
N PRO A 199 -0.41 -18.56 2.32
CA PRO A 199 -1.22 -19.24 3.33
C PRO A 199 -0.60 -20.60 3.64
N ALA A 200 -0.44 -20.91 4.92
CA ALA A 200 0.13 -22.18 5.39
C ALA A 200 -0.79 -23.38 5.05
N GLY A 201 -1.01 -23.62 3.77
CA GLY A 201 -1.92 -24.64 3.23
C GLY A 201 -1.75 -24.94 1.75
N LEU A 202 -1.12 -24.06 0.96
CA LEU A 202 -0.78 -24.35 -0.44
C LEU A 202 0.69 -24.81 -0.54
N ARG A 203 0.98 -26.01 -0.09
CA ARG A 203 2.14 -26.75 -0.60
C ARG A 203 1.77 -27.28 -1.98
N VAL A 204 1.90 -26.44 -2.99
CA VAL A 204 1.98 -26.89 -4.37
C VAL A 204 3.42 -27.32 -4.59
N ASP A 205 3.60 -28.64 -4.80
CA ASP A 205 4.83 -29.33 -5.16
C ASP A 205 6.03 -28.44 -5.53
N GLY A 206 7.13 -28.64 -4.84
CA GLY A 206 8.52 -28.16 -4.91
C GLY A 206 9.09 -27.51 -6.16
N ARG A 207 8.31 -26.88 -7.04
CA ARG A 207 8.77 -26.26 -8.28
C ARG A 207 8.69 -24.73 -8.35
N VAL A 208 8.12 -24.05 -7.36
CA VAL A 208 7.95 -22.58 -7.39
C VAL A 208 8.86 -21.84 -6.41
N SER A 209 9.56 -22.54 -5.50
CA SER A 209 10.39 -21.91 -4.47
C SER A 209 11.63 -21.16 -4.98
N TRP A 210 12.11 -21.45 -6.19
CA TRP A 210 13.31 -20.80 -6.72
C TRP A 210 13.04 -19.42 -7.35
N LEU A 211 11.82 -19.15 -7.82
CA LEU A 211 11.45 -17.84 -8.39
C LEU A 211 11.31 -16.77 -7.30
N ALA A 212 10.68 -17.09 -6.18
CA ALA A 212 10.54 -16.17 -5.05
C ALA A 212 11.91 -15.81 -4.43
N ASN A 213 12.82 -16.81 -4.30
CA ASN A 213 14.16 -16.58 -3.79
C ASN A 213 15.06 -15.82 -4.76
N ALA A 214 14.85 -15.93 -6.08
CA ALA A 214 15.61 -15.20 -7.07
C ALA A 214 15.28 -13.69 -7.09
N ILE A 215 14.03 -13.32 -6.83
CA ILE A 215 13.60 -11.91 -6.75
C ILE A 215 14.14 -11.27 -5.46
N SER A 216 14.10 -11.97 -4.32
CA SER A 216 14.64 -11.48 -3.05
C SER A 216 16.15 -11.27 -3.09
N ALA A 217 16.90 -12.14 -3.76
CA ALA A 217 18.36 -12.02 -3.91
C ALA A 217 18.77 -10.86 -4.83
N ALA A 218 17.96 -10.53 -5.84
CA ALA A 218 18.22 -9.41 -6.76
C ALA A 218 17.96 -8.03 -6.12
N GLN A 219 17.13 -7.95 -5.08
CA GLN A 219 16.87 -6.72 -4.33
C GLN A 219 17.92 -6.41 -3.26
N LEU A 220 18.68 -7.41 -2.81
CA LEU A 220 19.77 -7.25 -1.81
C LEU A 220 21.13 -6.92 -2.43
N ALA A 221 21.25 -6.89 -3.76
CA ALA A 221 22.51 -6.65 -4.49
C ALA A 221 22.55 -5.28 -5.21
N ARG A 222 21.72 -4.30 -4.79
CA ARG A 222 21.78 -2.92 -5.32
C ARG A 222 21.98 -1.90 -4.21
#